data_7c9ed3f4c418c4be1baadf5aeea67ee2
#
_entry.id   7c9ed3f4c418c4be1baadf5aeea67ee2
#
_cell.length_a   1.000
_cell.length_b   1.000
_cell.length_c   1.000
_cell.angle_alpha   90.00
_cell.angle_beta   90.00
_cell.angle_gamma   90.00
#
_symmetry.space_group_name_H-M   'P 1'
#
loop_
_entity.id
_entity.type
_entity.pdbx_description
1 polymer ?
#
loop_
_entity_poly.entity_id
_entity_poly.type
_entity_poly.pdbx_seq_one_letter_code
_entity_poly.pdbx_strand_id
1 'polypeptide(L)'
;MVTDVTNIREQFSLRKRFKDYVTDKSGAKTIEILNASFEANEDHILREPNKDYIKRELEWYKSRSLNVNDIPGETPKIWKDVSSEKDLINSNYGHLIWSADNICQYENVRIELGENPESRRATMIYTRPTIWLDAFKDGMSDFICTNNVQYFIRNKLLITCVYMRSNDAVFGYNNDYAWQEYVRNQLIDDLETDTYIRYNPGPIYWNVGSFHVYERHFDLIEDYPWT
;
A
#
# COMPACT_ATOMS: atom_id res chain seq x y z
N MET A 1 23.33 6.41 3.55
CA MET A 1 22.51 5.79 4.61
C MET A 1 21.14 5.57 4.00
N VAL A 2 20.56 4.39 4.09
CA VAL A 2 19.20 4.15 3.60
C VAL A 2 18.24 4.78 4.60
N THR A 3 17.29 5.59 4.13
CA THR A 3 16.20 6.14 4.96
C THR A 3 15.26 4.99 5.34
N ASP A 4 14.83 4.92 6.59
CA ASP A 4 13.94 3.90 7.13
C ASP A 4 12.75 4.50 7.89
N VAL A 5 11.94 3.66 8.55
CA VAL A 5 10.76 4.11 9.31
C VAL A 5 11.13 5.09 10.42
N THR A 6 12.27 4.90 11.11
CA THR A 6 12.74 5.84 12.16
C THR A 6 12.95 7.24 11.59
N ASN A 7 13.62 7.34 10.43
CA ASN A 7 13.85 8.64 9.79
C ASN A 7 12.54 9.30 9.32
N ILE A 8 11.54 8.52 8.92
CA ILE A 8 10.21 9.05 8.59
C ILE A 8 9.51 9.63 9.83
N ARG A 9 9.58 8.96 10.98
CA ARG A 9 9.05 9.47 12.25
C ARG A 9 9.73 10.79 12.64
N GLU A 10 11.05 10.88 12.52
CA GLU A 10 11.82 12.09 12.76
C GLU A 10 11.38 13.25 11.84
N GLN A 11 11.15 12.98 10.56
CA GLN A 11 10.66 13.99 9.62
C GLN A 11 9.26 14.49 9.98
N PHE A 12 8.33 13.64 10.40
CA PHE A 12 7.02 14.07 10.90
C PHE A 12 7.13 14.91 12.16
N SER A 13 7.98 14.50 13.12
CA SER A 13 8.27 15.25 14.35
C SER A 13 8.78 16.65 14.05
N LEU A 14 9.77 16.75 13.14
CA LEU A 14 10.35 18.01 12.70
C LEU A 14 9.29 18.95 12.12
N ARG A 15 8.47 18.46 11.19
CA ARG A 15 7.42 19.25 10.53
C ARG A 15 6.34 19.70 11.52
N LYS A 16 5.94 18.85 12.48
CA LYS A 16 5.03 19.20 13.57
C LYS A 16 5.59 20.36 14.39
N ARG A 17 6.86 20.27 14.79
CA ARG A 17 7.55 21.29 15.58
C ARG A 17 7.62 22.64 14.87
N PHE A 18 7.90 22.65 13.58
CA PHE A 18 7.93 23.86 12.75
C PHE A 18 6.57 24.31 12.24
N LYS A 19 5.48 23.60 12.60
CA LYS A 19 4.12 23.88 12.13
C LYS A 19 4.02 23.93 10.61
N ASP A 20 4.78 23.06 9.95
CA ASP A 20 4.77 22.90 8.49
C ASP A 20 3.52 22.13 8.08
N TYR A 21 2.41 22.86 7.99
CA TYR A 21 1.08 22.32 7.74
C TYR A 21 0.60 22.67 6.33
N VAL A 22 -0.09 21.71 5.72
CA VAL A 22 -0.77 21.86 4.44
C VAL A 22 -2.28 21.66 4.68
N THR A 23 -3.11 22.37 3.94
CA THR A 23 -4.56 22.12 3.92
C THR A 23 -4.90 21.27 2.70
N ASP A 24 -5.50 20.11 2.93
CA ASP A 24 -5.92 19.22 1.85
C ASP A 24 -7.19 19.73 1.13
N LYS A 25 -7.61 19.01 0.08
CA LYS A 25 -8.82 19.38 -0.70
C LYS A 25 -10.13 19.38 0.11
N SER A 26 -10.18 18.70 1.25
CA SER A 26 -11.34 18.67 2.14
C SER A 26 -11.35 19.81 3.17
N GLY A 27 -10.28 20.62 3.21
CA GLY A 27 -10.05 21.64 4.21
C GLY A 27 -9.38 21.11 5.49
N ALA A 28 -9.04 19.83 5.54
CA ALA A 28 -8.35 19.26 6.70
C ALA A 28 -6.88 19.66 6.70
N LYS A 29 -6.36 20.04 7.88
CA LYS A 29 -4.95 20.30 8.07
C LYS A 29 -4.18 18.98 8.15
N THR A 30 -3.03 18.93 7.45
CA THR A 30 -2.14 17.78 7.41
C THR A 30 -0.69 18.19 7.60
N ILE A 31 0.13 17.26 8.10
CA ILE A 31 1.57 17.27 7.93
C ILE A 31 1.87 16.32 6.77
N GLU A 32 2.66 16.75 5.79
CA GLU A 32 2.93 16.01 4.57
C GLU A 32 4.43 15.93 4.29
N ILE A 33 4.89 14.73 3.92
CA ILE A 33 6.22 14.51 3.35
C ILE A 33 6.02 14.19 1.87
N LEU A 34 6.42 15.11 0.99
CA LEU A 34 6.38 14.90 -0.45
C LEU A 34 7.54 14.01 -0.89
N ASN A 35 7.23 13.08 -1.80
CA ASN A 35 8.19 12.14 -2.37
C ASN A 35 8.99 11.38 -1.31
N ALA A 36 8.31 10.86 -0.29
CA ALA A 36 8.92 10.00 0.71
C ALA A 36 9.44 8.72 0.07
N SER A 37 10.70 8.35 0.37
CA SER A 37 11.32 7.11 -0.11
C SER A 37 12.15 6.50 1.02
N PHE A 38 11.79 5.28 1.46
CA PHE A 38 12.41 4.64 2.62
C PHE A 38 12.28 3.12 2.58
N GLU A 39 13.09 2.42 3.36
CA GLU A 39 12.91 1.00 3.65
C GLU A 39 11.81 0.86 4.70
N ALA A 40 10.74 0.15 4.34
CA ALA A 40 9.62 -0.17 5.22
C ALA A 40 10.00 -1.38 6.10
N ASN A 41 10.85 -1.13 7.10
CA ASN A 41 11.40 -2.15 8.00
C ASN A 41 10.53 -2.42 9.23
N GLU A 42 9.39 -1.71 9.37
CA GLU A 42 8.40 -1.89 10.43
C GLU A 42 6.98 -1.86 9.84
N ASP A 43 6.04 -2.55 10.48
CA ASP A 43 4.64 -2.69 10.04
C ASP A 43 3.76 -1.47 10.35
N HIS A 44 4.31 -0.44 10.98
CA HIS A 44 3.61 0.81 11.30
C HIS A 44 4.58 2.01 11.36
N ILE A 45 4.02 3.21 11.19
CA ILE A 45 4.77 4.46 11.35
C ILE A 45 4.48 5.09 12.73
N LEU A 46 3.23 5.40 13.02
CA LEU A 46 2.84 6.18 14.20
C LEU A 46 1.89 5.43 15.15
N ARG A 47 1.27 4.36 14.70
CA ARG A 47 0.27 3.62 15.45
C ARG A 47 0.34 2.14 15.15
N GLU A 48 0.32 1.32 16.18
CA GLU A 48 0.24 -0.13 16.08
C GLU A 48 -0.93 -0.58 15.17
N PRO A 49 -0.71 -1.59 14.31
CA PRO A 49 -1.72 -2.07 13.38
C PRO A 49 -2.90 -2.74 14.08
N ASN A 50 -4.10 -2.53 13.56
CA ASN A 50 -5.28 -3.29 13.95
C ASN A 50 -5.29 -4.64 13.21
N LYS A 51 -4.70 -5.65 13.85
CA LYS A 51 -4.53 -6.99 13.25
C LYS A 51 -5.84 -7.66 12.85
N ASP A 52 -6.92 -7.44 13.62
CA ASP A 52 -8.23 -8.00 13.31
C ASP A 52 -8.81 -7.36 12.04
N TYR A 53 -8.67 -6.05 11.90
CA TYR A 53 -9.11 -5.35 10.68
C TYR A 53 -8.26 -5.75 9.47
N ILE A 54 -6.94 -5.78 9.60
CA ILE A 54 -6.03 -6.22 8.54
C ILE A 54 -6.40 -7.61 8.04
N LYS A 55 -6.67 -8.56 8.94
CA LYS A 55 -7.12 -9.91 8.56
C LYS A 55 -8.39 -9.88 7.72
N ARG A 56 -9.39 -9.09 8.14
CA ARG A 56 -10.67 -8.96 7.42
C ARG A 56 -10.49 -8.32 6.04
N GLU A 57 -9.66 -7.30 5.95
CA GLU A 57 -9.36 -6.62 4.68
C GLU A 57 -8.59 -7.54 3.72
N LEU A 58 -7.62 -8.30 4.21
CA LEU A 58 -6.92 -9.33 3.43
C LEU A 58 -7.86 -10.43 2.92
N GLU A 59 -8.82 -10.89 3.74
CA GLU A 59 -9.83 -11.86 3.32
C GLU A 59 -10.72 -11.28 2.20
N TRP A 60 -11.10 -10.01 2.31
CA TRP A 60 -11.86 -9.32 1.27
C TRP A 60 -11.03 -9.13 -0.01
N TYR A 61 -9.77 -8.74 0.07
CA TYR A 61 -8.90 -8.66 -1.12
C TYR A 61 -8.77 -10.02 -1.82
N LYS A 62 -8.63 -11.12 -1.08
CA LYS A 62 -8.59 -12.47 -1.63
C LYS A 62 -9.90 -12.88 -2.31
N SER A 63 -11.04 -12.40 -1.86
CA SER A 63 -12.33 -12.64 -2.51
C SER A 63 -12.43 -11.98 -3.88
N ARG A 64 -11.63 -10.96 -4.16
CA ARG A 64 -11.66 -10.11 -5.36
C ARG A 64 -12.97 -9.35 -5.56
N SER A 65 -13.83 -9.30 -4.55
CA SER A 65 -15.10 -8.60 -4.62
C SER A 65 -14.90 -7.10 -4.62
N LEU A 66 -15.53 -6.39 -5.54
CA LEU A 66 -15.55 -4.92 -5.55
C LEU A 66 -16.62 -4.34 -4.62
N ASN A 67 -17.49 -5.17 -4.03
CA ASN A 67 -18.53 -4.72 -3.11
C ASN A 67 -17.96 -4.59 -1.68
N VAL A 68 -18.11 -3.41 -1.08
CA VAL A 68 -17.60 -3.15 0.27
C VAL A 68 -18.36 -3.88 1.37
N ASN A 69 -19.58 -4.35 1.09
CA ASN A 69 -20.36 -5.15 2.05
C ASN A 69 -19.85 -6.60 2.17
N ASP A 70 -18.96 -7.04 1.28
CA ASP A 70 -18.30 -8.34 1.35
C ASP A 70 -17.07 -8.33 2.28
N ILE A 71 -16.73 -7.19 2.86
CA ILE A 71 -15.71 -7.13 3.92
C ILE A 71 -16.24 -7.88 5.14
N PRO A 72 -15.54 -8.92 5.64
CA PRO A 72 -16.02 -9.70 6.78
C PRO A 72 -16.27 -8.84 8.02
N GLY A 73 -17.43 -8.97 8.65
CA GLY A 73 -17.84 -8.17 9.81
C GLY A 73 -18.37 -6.79 9.45
N GLU A 74 -18.18 -5.78 10.30
CA GLU A 74 -18.68 -4.43 10.04
C GLU A 74 -17.83 -3.73 8.97
N THR A 75 -18.47 -3.22 7.92
CA THR A 75 -17.80 -2.43 6.87
C THR A 75 -17.28 -1.11 7.45
N PRO A 76 -15.98 -0.82 7.37
CA PRO A 76 -15.43 0.45 7.84
C PRO A 76 -16.07 1.65 7.17
N LYS A 77 -16.22 2.73 7.96
CA LYS A 77 -16.83 3.97 7.47
C LYS A 77 -16.13 4.53 6.22
N ILE A 78 -14.80 4.45 6.15
CA ILE A 78 -14.04 4.96 5.02
C ILE A 78 -14.46 4.29 3.70
N TRP A 79 -14.69 2.98 3.69
CA TRP A 79 -15.12 2.28 2.49
C TRP A 79 -16.55 2.66 2.09
N LYS A 80 -17.45 2.86 3.08
CA LYS A 80 -18.82 3.38 2.82
C LYS A 80 -18.79 4.79 2.25
N ASP A 81 -17.90 5.65 2.76
CA ASP A 81 -17.80 7.05 2.34
C ASP A 81 -17.26 7.20 0.91
N VAL A 82 -16.44 6.26 0.42
CA VAL A 82 -15.83 6.33 -0.91
C VAL A 82 -16.50 5.43 -1.96
N SER A 83 -17.34 4.49 -1.55
CA SER A 83 -18.04 3.59 -2.46
C SER A 83 -19.10 4.32 -3.29
N SER A 84 -19.46 3.71 -4.42
CA SER A 84 -20.58 4.15 -5.25
C SER A 84 -21.92 3.92 -4.57
N GLU A 85 -23.01 4.47 -5.16
CA GLU A 85 -24.41 4.20 -4.76
C GLU A 85 -24.78 2.69 -4.74
N LYS A 86 -23.96 1.87 -5.39
CA LYS A 86 -24.11 0.40 -5.45
C LYS A 86 -23.12 -0.33 -4.54
N ASP A 87 -22.50 0.37 -3.59
CA ASP A 87 -21.49 -0.16 -2.68
C ASP A 87 -20.23 -0.73 -3.37
N LEU A 88 -19.91 -0.26 -4.59
CA LEU A 88 -18.74 -0.69 -5.34
C LEU A 88 -17.56 0.28 -5.21
N ILE A 89 -16.34 -0.28 -5.29
CA ILE A 89 -15.07 0.48 -5.27
C ILE A 89 -14.11 -0.01 -6.38
N ASN A 90 -13.03 0.75 -6.61
CA ASN A 90 -11.94 0.37 -7.50
C ASN A 90 -10.79 -0.36 -6.77
N SER A 91 -10.60 -0.08 -5.49
CA SER A 91 -9.38 -0.38 -4.74
C SER A 91 -9.37 -1.75 -4.07
N ASN A 92 -10.14 -2.76 -4.54
CA ASN A 92 -9.85 -4.12 -4.12
C ASN A 92 -8.56 -4.59 -4.78
N TYR A 93 -7.46 -4.59 -4.03
CA TYR A 93 -6.12 -4.90 -4.55
C TYR A 93 -6.00 -6.33 -5.08
N GLY A 94 -6.71 -7.29 -4.49
CA GLY A 94 -6.76 -8.65 -5.01
C GLY A 94 -7.44 -8.75 -6.37
N HIS A 95 -8.52 -7.99 -6.59
CA HIS A 95 -9.15 -7.88 -7.91
C HIS A 95 -8.16 -7.31 -8.93
N LEU A 96 -7.40 -6.29 -8.55
CA LEU A 96 -6.46 -5.63 -9.47
C LEU A 96 -5.32 -6.54 -9.92
N ILE A 97 -4.86 -7.49 -9.11
CA ILE A 97 -3.71 -8.32 -9.48
C ILE A 97 -4.09 -9.75 -9.94
N TRP A 98 -5.23 -10.31 -9.48
CA TRP A 98 -5.60 -11.70 -9.77
C TRP A 98 -6.76 -11.86 -10.76
N SER A 99 -7.52 -10.79 -11.07
CA SER A 99 -8.64 -10.95 -11.98
C SER A 99 -8.21 -11.06 -13.45
N ALA A 100 -8.98 -11.77 -14.24
CA ALA A 100 -8.82 -11.86 -15.70
C ALA A 100 -9.04 -10.48 -16.36
N ASP A 101 -9.91 -9.63 -15.80
CA ASP A 101 -10.17 -8.28 -16.28
C ASP A 101 -8.93 -7.39 -16.22
N ASN A 102 -8.00 -7.70 -15.32
CA ASN A 102 -6.70 -7.05 -15.17
C ASN A 102 -5.54 -7.94 -15.65
N ILE A 103 -5.81 -8.91 -16.56
CA ILE A 103 -4.81 -9.74 -17.22
C ILE A 103 -4.05 -10.66 -16.25
N CYS A 104 -4.63 -11.04 -15.09
CA CYS A 104 -3.99 -11.90 -14.09
C CYS A 104 -2.53 -11.49 -13.81
N GLN A 105 -2.29 -10.24 -13.45
CA GLN A 105 -0.94 -9.64 -13.36
C GLN A 105 -0.01 -10.42 -12.43
N TYR A 106 -0.56 -10.97 -11.34
CA TYR A 106 0.21 -11.80 -10.41
C TYR A 106 0.85 -13.00 -11.12
N GLU A 107 0.08 -13.73 -11.94
CA GLU A 107 0.59 -14.87 -12.69
C GLU A 107 1.69 -14.46 -13.69
N ASN A 108 1.51 -13.33 -14.38
CA ASN A 108 2.51 -12.82 -15.30
C ASN A 108 3.82 -12.46 -14.59
N VAL A 109 3.75 -11.88 -13.41
CA VAL A 109 4.93 -11.56 -12.57
C VAL A 109 5.60 -12.85 -12.06
N ARG A 110 4.83 -13.84 -11.62
CA ARG A 110 5.31 -15.15 -11.18
C ARG A 110 6.09 -15.87 -12.30
N ILE A 111 5.48 -15.95 -13.48
CA ILE A 111 6.11 -16.56 -14.67
C ILE A 111 7.39 -15.79 -15.06
N GLU A 112 7.34 -14.47 -15.15
CA GLU A 112 8.50 -13.63 -15.49
C GLU A 112 9.67 -13.85 -14.56
N LEU A 113 9.43 -13.91 -13.23
CA LEU A 113 10.49 -14.12 -12.23
C LEU A 113 10.98 -15.58 -12.20
N GLY A 114 10.12 -16.54 -12.49
CA GLY A 114 10.50 -17.95 -12.60
C GLY A 114 11.41 -18.23 -13.78
N GLU A 115 11.09 -17.65 -14.95
CA GLU A 115 11.89 -17.81 -16.18
C GLU A 115 13.13 -16.90 -16.21
N ASN A 116 13.02 -15.69 -15.64
CA ASN A 116 14.05 -14.64 -15.68
C ASN A 116 14.26 -14.03 -14.30
N PRO A 117 14.95 -14.69 -13.36
CA PRO A 117 15.12 -14.19 -11.99
C PRO A 117 15.75 -12.80 -11.88
N GLU A 118 16.61 -12.43 -12.86
CA GLU A 118 17.26 -11.11 -12.92
C GLU A 118 16.39 -10.04 -13.60
N SER A 119 15.14 -10.35 -13.93
CA SER A 119 14.23 -9.43 -14.61
C SER A 119 14.06 -8.09 -13.88
N ARG A 120 13.79 -7.06 -14.70
CA ARG A 120 13.40 -5.71 -14.26
C ARG A 120 11.99 -5.34 -14.74
N ARG A 121 11.23 -6.34 -15.25
CA ARG A 121 9.87 -6.14 -15.79
C ARG A 121 8.77 -6.65 -14.87
N ALA A 122 9.11 -7.38 -13.80
CA ALA A 122 8.17 -7.99 -12.89
C ALA A 122 7.41 -6.90 -12.09
N THR A 123 6.36 -6.34 -12.68
CA THR A 123 5.61 -5.21 -12.15
C THR A 123 4.12 -5.49 -12.22
N MET A 124 3.42 -5.30 -11.10
CA MET A 124 1.96 -5.27 -11.01
C MET A 124 1.48 -3.81 -11.00
N ILE A 125 0.59 -3.45 -11.92
CA ILE A 125 0.05 -2.09 -12.07
C ILE A 125 -1.33 -2.06 -11.43
N TYR A 126 -1.49 -1.23 -10.40
CA TYR A 126 -2.74 -1.12 -9.65
C TYR A 126 -3.65 -0.03 -10.21
N THR A 127 -3.09 1.06 -10.69
CA THR A 127 -3.84 2.16 -11.28
C THR A 127 -3.92 2.03 -12.81
N ARG A 128 -4.75 2.86 -13.45
CA ARG A 128 -4.95 2.89 -14.91
C ARG A 128 -5.37 4.30 -15.35
N PRO A 129 -5.17 4.69 -16.63
CA PRO A 129 -5.58 6.02 -17.11
C PRO A 129 -7.08 6.29 -16.93
N THR A 130 -7.94 5.27 -17.05
CA THR A 130 -9.38 5.41 -16.89
C THR A 130 -9.81 5.70 -15.45
N ILE A 131 -8.90 5.62 -14.48
CA ILE A 131 -9.21 5.93 -13.07
C ILE A 131 -9.80 7.33 -12.88
N TRP A 132 -9.46 8.29 -13.76
CA TRP A 132 -10.03 9.63 -13.77
C TRP A 132 -11.54 9.65 -14.05
N LEU A 133 -12.08 8.61 -14.65
CA LEU A 133 -13.51 8.41 -14.89
C LEU A 133 -14.10 7.43 -13.89
N ASP A 134 -13.40 6.30 -13.68
CA ASP A 134 -13.87 5.20 -12.85
C ASP A 134 -14.05 5.61 -11.38
N ALA A 135 -13.14 6.45 -10.87
CA ALA A 135 -13.15 6.90 -9.48
C ALA A 135 -14.38 7.75 -9.08
N PHE A 136 -15.11 8.28 -10.08
CA PHE A 136 -16.26 9.13 -9.83
C PHE A 136 -17.58 8.54 -10.36
N LYS A 137 -17.53 7.30 -10.84
CA LYS A 137 -18.69 6.64 -11.42
C LYS A 137 -19.72 6.31 -10.35
N ASP A 138 -21.00 6.59 -10.63
CA ASP A 138 -22.13 6.30 -9.75
C ASP A 138 -21.93 6.86 -8.32
N GLY A 139 -21.40 8.08 -8.19
CA GLY A 139 -21.18 8.75 -6.91
C GLY A 139 -19.93 8.27 -6.13
N MET A 140 -19.12 7.39 -6.71
CA MET A 140 -17.87 6.91 -6.10
C MET A 140 -16.86 8.05 -5.89
N SER A 141 -15.98 7.92 -4.90
CA SER A 141 -14.80 8.78 -4.72
C SER A 141 -13.53 8.00 -4.42
N ASP A 142 -13.50 6.74 -4.87
CA ASP A 142 -12.37 5.82 -4.67
C ASP A 142 -11.35 5.95 -5.82
N PHE A 143 -10.30 6.74 -5.59
CA PHE A 143 -9.18 6.89 -6.50
C PHE A 143 -7.99 6.08 -5.98
N ILE A 144 -7.62 4.99 -6.66
CA ILE A 144 -6.59 4.03 -6.24
C ILE A 144 -5.31 4.74 -5.77
N CYS A 145 -4.81 4.40 -4.58
CA CYS A 145 -3.63 5.02 -3.99
C CYS A 145 -2.31 4.38 -4.44
N THR A 146 -2.27 3.06 -4.62
CA THR A 146 -1.11 2.35 -5.14
C THR A 146 -1.04 2.48 -6.66
N ASN A 147 0.09 2.95 -7.19
CA ASN A 147 0.32 3.05 -8.62
C ASN A 147 0.75 1.70 -9.19
N ASN A 148 1.83 1.17 -8.66
CA ASN A 148 2.40 -0.11 -9.06
C ASN A 148 3.30 -0.67 -7.97
N VAL A 149 3.54 -1.97 -8.04
CA VAL A 149 4.53 -2.67 -7.21
C VAL A 149 5.45 -3.47 -8.11
N GLN A 150 6.74 -3.29 -7.96
CA GLN A 150 7.76 -3.96 -8.75
C GLN A 150 8.57 -4.92 -7.87
N TYR A 151 8.87 -6.09 -8.40
CA TYR A 151 9.58 -7.16 -7.69
C TYR A 151 10.92 -7.46 -8.37
N PHE A 152 11.94 -7.74 -7.55
CA PHE A 152 13.26 -8.11 -8.00
C PHE A 152 13.77 -9.31 -7.19
N ILE A 153 14.34 -10.30 -7.86
CA ILE A 153 15.15 -11.30 -7.19
C ILE A 153 16.61 -10.87 -7.27
N ARG A 154 17.26 -10.68 -6.12
CA ARG A 154 18.71 -10.41 -6.03
C ARG A 154 19.29 -11.18 -4.88
N ASN A 155 20.34 -11.97 -5.14
CA ASN A 155 20.98 -12.82 -4.12
C ASN A 155 19.99 -13.74 -3.39
N LYS A 156 19.00 -14.29 -4.11
CA LYS A 156 17.89 -15.10 -3.56
C LYS A 156 16.96 -14.36 -2.58
N LEU A 157 17.00 -13.04 -2.57
CA LEU A 157 16.04 -12.20 -1.85
C LEU A 157 15.00 -11.68 -2.83
N LEU A 158 13.70 -11.81 -2.50
CA LEU A 158 12.62 -11.15 -3.22
C LEU A 158 12.41 -9.76 -2.65
N ILE A 159 12.94 -8.76 -3.36
CA ILE A 159 12.84 -7.34 -3.01
C ILE A 159 11.55 -6.79 -3.60
N THR A 160 10.83 -5.99 -2.82
CA THR A 160 9.57 -5.36 -3.21
C THR A 160 9.72 -3.85 -3.25
N CYS A 161 9.37 -3.19 -4.35
CA CYS A 161 9.36 -1.74 -4.49
C CYS A 161 7.92 -1.26 -4.70
N VAL A 162 7.35 -0.59 -3.70
CA VAL A 162 5.99 -0.05 -3.69
C VAL A 162 6.01 1.40 -4.13
N TYR A 163 5.11 1.78 -5.04
CA TYR A 163 4.95 3.16 -5.52
C TYR A 163 3.52 3.60 -5.34
N MET A 164 3.30 4.60 -4.49
CA MET A 164 1.98 5.14 -4.16
C MET A 164 1.91 6.63 -4.53
N ARG A 165 0.74 7.10 -4.98
CA ARG A 165 0.50 8.55 -5.14
C ARG A 165 0.29 9.24 -3.80
N SER A 166 -0.35 8.52 -2.85
CA SER A 166 -0.75 9.06 -1.55
C SER A 166 -0.89 7.92 -0.54
N ASN A 167 -0.48 8.16 0.71
CA ASN A 167 -0.64 7.18 1.78
C ASN A 167 -0.80 7.89 3.14
N ASP A 168 -1.80 7.50 3.93
CA ASP A 168 -1.96 7.93 5.32
C ASP A 168 -0.98 7.15 6.20
N ALA A 169 -0.12 7.86 6.94
CA ALA A 169 0.92 7.26 7.77
C ALA A 169 0.39 6.64 9.09
N VAL A 170 -0.90 6.80 9.40
CA VAL A 170 -1.48 6.31 10.67
C VAL A 170 -2.21 4.98 10.48
N PHE A 171 -3.05 4.86 9.46
CA PHE A 171 -3.85 3.66 9.19
C PHE A 171 -3.55 3.05 7.83
N GLY A 172 -3.46 3.87 6.78
CA GLY A 172 -3.27 3.42 5.41
C GLY A 172 -1.98 2.61 5.26
N TYR A 173 -0.86 3.15 5.76
CA TYR A 173 0.42 2.46 5.69
C TYR A 173 0.36 1.05 6.30
N ASN A 174 -0.23 0.88 7.48
CA ASN A 174 -0.27 -0.40 8.17
C ASN A 174 -1.01 -1.48 7.35
N ASN A 175 -2.14 -1.12 6.77
CA ASN A 175 -2.95 -2.02 5.95
C ASN A 175 -2.28 -2.32 4.62
N ASP A 176 -1.76 -1.29 3.95
CA ASP A 176 -1.03 -1.43 2.70
C ASP A 176 0.25 -2.25 2.88
N TYR A 177 1.00 -2.06 3.98
CA TYR A 177 2.18 -2.85 4.31
C TYR A 177 1.84 -4.33 4.47
N ALA A 178 0.80 -4.64 5.24
CA ALA A 178 0.36 -6.02 5.46
C ALA A 178 -0.06 -6.70 4.15
N TRP A 179 -0.71 -5.97 3.23
CA TRP A 179 -1.03 -6.44 1.89
C TRP A 179 0.22 -6.74 1.08
N GLN A 180 1.19 -5.83 1.03
CA GLN A 180 2.42 -6.02 0.26
C GLN A 180 3.28 -7.14 0.81
N GLU A 181 3.34 -7.29 2.14
CA GLU A 181 4.01 -8.41 2.79
C GLU A 181 3.33 -9.75 2.45
N TYR A 182 1.99 -9.79 2.48
CA TYR A 182 1.23 -10.97 2.10
C TYR A 182 1.52 -11.38 0.64
N VAL A 183 1.44 -10.45 -0.31
CA VAL A 183 1.68 -10.73 -1.74
C VAL A 183 3.12 -11.17 -1.97
N ARG A 184 4.11 -10.52 -1.34
CA ARG A 184 5.52 -10.94 -1.41
C ARG A 184 5.72 -12.36 -0.93
N ASN A 185 5.16 -12.72 0.22
CA ASN A 185 5.33 -14.04 0.80
C ASN A 185 4.64 -15.11 -0.07
N GLN A 186 3.43 -14.85 -0.56
CA GLN A 186 2.74 -15.73 -1.50
C GLN A 186 3.57 -15.94 -2.79
N LEU A 187 4.17 -14.87 -3.32
CA LEU A 187 5.01 -14.96 -4.52
C LEU A 187 6.30 -15.78 -4.27
N ILE A 188 6.87 -15.71 -3.07
CA ILE A 188 8.00 -16.56 -2.66
C ILE A 188 7.58 -18.03 -2.67
N ASP A 189 6.48 -18.38 -2.01
CA ASP A 189 6.00 -19.75 -1.91
C ASP A 189 5.70 -20.35 -3.31
N ASP A 190 5.06 -19.57 -4.17
CA ASP A 190 4.73 -20.00 -5.53
C ASP A 190 6.01 -20.17 -6.39
N LEU A 191 6.96 -19.23 -6.31
CA LEU A 191 8.24 -19.33 -7.01
C LEU A 191 9.09 -20.52 -6.53
N GLU A 192 9.11 -20.80 -5.23
CA GLU A 192 9.79 -21.98 -4.69
C GLU A 192 9.17 -23.28 -5.22
N THR A 193 7.84 -23.33 -5.34
CA THR A 193 7.13 -24.47 -5.91
C THR A 193 7.47 -24.68 -7.39
N ASP A 194 7.53 -23.61 -8.18
CA ASP A 194 7.78 -23.68 -9.62
C ASP A 194 9.23 -23.98 -9.98
N THR A 195 10.17 -23.38 -9.24
CA THR A 195 11.59 -23.41 -9.61
C THR A 195 12.41 -24.40 -8.79
N TYR A 196 11.87 -24.90 -7.68
CA TYR A 196 12.58 -25.67 -6.65
C TYR A 196 13.79 -24.91 -6.06
N ILE A 197 13.78 -23.57 -6.16
CA ILE A 197 14.80 -22.68 -5.61
C ILE A 197 14.22 -21.97 -4.39
N ARG A 198 14.90 -22.05 -3.26
CA ARG A 198 14.51 -21.33 -2.07
C ARG A 198 14.85 -19.85 -2.17
N TYR A 199 13.84 -19.02 -1.96
CA TYR A 199 13.96 -17.57 -1.85
C TYR A 199 13.66 -17.10 -0.42
N ASN A 200 14.19 -15.94 -0.05
CA ASN A 200 13.91 -15.32 1.24
C ASN A 200 13.25 -13.95 1.04
N PRO A 201 12.44 -13.49 2.01
CA PRO A 201 11.94 -12.13 2.00
C PRO A 201 13.09 -11.12 1.99
N GLY A 202 13.11 -10.26 0.97
CA GLY A 202 14.00 -9.11 0.88
C GLY A 202 13.34 -7.84 1.49
N PRO A 203 14.03 -6.70 1.47
CA PRO A 203 13.46 -5.44 1.92
C PRO A 203 12.23 -5.03 1.10
N ILE A 204 11.34 -4.29 1.75
CA ILE A 204 10.24 -3.57 1.09
C ILE A 204 10.65 -2.09 1.05
N TYR A 205 10.83 -1.54 -0.14
CA TYR A 205 11.06 -0.12 -0.35
C TYR A 205 9.74 0.57 -0.63
N TRP A 206 9.47 1.65 0.11
CA TRP A 206 8.23 2.40 0.05
C TRP A 206 8.46 3.78 -0.56
N ASN A 207 7.77 4.09 -1.67
CA ASN A 207 7.87 5.36 -2.36
C ASN A 207 6.47 5.98 -2.44
N VAL A 208 6.30 7.17 -1.88
CA VAL A 208 4.99 7.83 -1.76
C VAL A 208 5.08 9.26 -2.24
N GLY A 209 4.21 9.65 -3.18
CA GLY A 209 4.10 11.03 -3.65
C GLY A 209 3.72 11.98 -2.53
N SER A 210 2.68 11.64 -1.76
CA SER A 210 2.23 12.38 -0.57
C SER A 210 2.07 11.42 0.61
N PHE A 211 2.99 11.45 1.56
CA PHE A 211 2.92 10.69 2.80
C PHE A 211 2.49 11.63 3.92
N HIS A 212 1.32 11.41 4.53
CA HIS A 212 0.69 12.42 5.34
C HIS A 212 0.06 11.91 6.64
N VAL A 213 -0.10 12.86 7.58
CA VAL A 213 -0.81 12.69 8.86
C VAL A 213 -1.85 13.79 8.97
N TYR A 214 -3.11 13.44 9.26
CA TYR A 214 -4.17 14.40 9.51
C TYR A 214 -4.09 15.02 10.91
N GLU A 215 -4.53 16.28 11.07
CA GLU A 215 -4.49 17.05 12.33
C GLU A 215 -5.05 16.27 13.53
N ARG A 216 -6.13 15.51 13.33
CA ARG A 216 -6.75 14.68 14.38
C ARG A 216 -5.83 13.59 14.97
N HIS A 217 -4.65 13.38 14.36
CA HIS A 217 -3.65 12.38 14.75
C HIS A 217 -2.27 12.98 15.04
N PHE A 218 -2.15 14.30 15.13
CA PHE A 218 -0.86 14.94 15.44
C PHE A 218 -0.33 14.59 16.83
N ASP A 219 -1.21 14.19 17.74
CA ASP A 219 -0.85 13.68 19.08
C ASP A 219 -0.02 12.38 19.02
N LEU A 220 -0.17 11.58 17.95
CA LEU A 220 0.61 10.35 17.74
C LEU A 220 2.05 10.64 17.29
N ILE A 221 2.36 11.84 16.83
CA ILE A 221 3.72 12.22 16.41
C ILE A 221 4.52 12.57 17.67
N GLU A 222 5.45 11.71 18.02
CA GLU A 222 6.37 11.91 19.14
C GLU A 222 7.37 13.02 18.87
N ASP A 223 7.77 13.72 19.95
CA ASP A 223 8.84 14.71 19.87
C ASP A 223 10.19 14.00 19.98
N TYR A 224 10.91 13.89 18.88
CA TYR A 224 12.28 13.33 18.86
C TYR A 224 13.26 14.37 19.39
N PRO A 225 14.10 14.02 20.39
CA PRO A 225 15.16 14.91 20.86
C PRO A 225 16.24 15.03 19.78
N TRP A 226 16.60 16.25 19.44
CA TRP A 226 17.75 16.53 18.60
C TRP A 226 19.03 16.31 19.42
N THR A 227 19.82 15.36 19.01
CA THR A 227 21.22 15.24 19.47
C THR A 227 22.14 16.05 18.56
#